data_4454028789dfe4d5002f69331e70feec
#
_entry.id   4454028789dfe4d5002f69331e70feec
#
_cell.length_a   1.000
_cell.length_b   1.000
_cell.length_c   1.000
_cell.angle_alpha   90.00
_cell.angle_beta   90.00
_cell.angle_gamma   90.00
#
_symmetry.space_group_name_H-M   'P 1'
#
loop_
_entity.id
_entity.type
_entity.pdbx_description
1 polymer ?
#
loop_
_entity_poly.entity_id
_entity_poly.type
_entity_poly.pdbx_seq_one_letter_code
_entity_poly.pdbx_strand_id
1 'polypeptide(L)'
;MFADRGLPVTPRLRDVAAQLALPGAVLAGPSAARWHGWDVPSSETFVAFLSRRPRLRHVHVLQQEVLETDVCVVDGLRSTTPSRTVYDCARVLPDGAASALLATALQECWTTMPDLATRIRDATGRHGTPRLVRLIRVVALGNRTSAQKLAGKLLQRAGIWGWSPHEPISDRWGLIGLGDLVFPEAKLVIELGIDELEPAPLRERHTRLAAAGWTVVNYSWSDLTTRPSDLVAELRQHLDRLTPVRW
;
A
#
# COMPACT_ATOMS: atom_id res chain seq x y z
N MET A 1 -11.35 -6.03 -37.61
CA MET A 1 -11.38 -4.63 -37.17
C MET A 1 -10.22 -3.92 -37.86
N PHE A 2 -10.49 -2.84 -38.57
CA PHE A 2 -9.50 -2.08 -39.33
C PHE A 2 -9.40 -0.69 -38.67
N ALA A 3 -8.21 -0.31 -38.25
CA ALA A 3 -7.92 1.08 -37.92
C ALA A 3 -7.56 1.84 -39.23
N ASP A 4 -7.83 3.11 -39.29
CA ASP A 4 -7.39 3.95 -40.37
C ASP A 4 -5.87 3.85 -40.53
N ARG A 5 -5.39 3.65 -41.78
CA ARG A 5 -3.97 3.43 -42.09
C ARG A 5 -3.07 4.60 -41.70
N GLY A 6 -3.65 5.77 -41.41
CA GLY A 6 -2.92 6.99 -40.97
C GLY A 6 -2.75 7.15 -39.47
N LEU A 7 -3.43 6.36 -38.64
CA LEU A 7 -3.35 6.52 -37.19
C LEU A 7 -2.12 5.76 -36.61
N PRO A 8 -1.29 6.44 -35.78
CA PRO A 8 -0.20 5.76 -35.10
C PRO A 8 -0.73 4.71 -34.13
N VAL A 9 -0.13 3.53 -34.15
CA VAL A 9 -0.51 2.42 -33.25
C VAL A 9 0.01 2.70 -31.84
N THR A 10 -0.76 3.45 -31.06
CA THR A 10 -0.45 3.77 -29.68
C THR A 10 -0.83 2.61 -28.74
N PRO A 11 -0.26 2.53 -27.53
CA PRO A 11 -0.70 1.57 -26.50
C PRO A 11 -2.20 1.67 -26.19
N ARG A 12 -2.75 2.88 -26.08
CA ARG A 12 -4.19 3.11 -25.85
C ARG A 12 -5.06 2.55 -27.00
N LEU A 13 -4.62 2.74 -28.26
CA LEU A 13 -5.35 2.17 -29.40
C LEU A 13 -5.35 0.63 -29.36
N ARG A 14 -4.25 0.02 -28.93
CA ARG A 14 -4.19 -1.44 -28.74
C ARG A 14 -5.12 -1.93 -27.64
N ASP A 15 -5.22 -1.18 -26.53
CA ASP A 15 -6.12 -1.51 -25.42
C ASP A 15 -7.58 -1.51 -25.87
N VAL A 16 -8.01 -0.49 -26.63
CA VAL A 16 -9.35 -0.42 -27.25
C VAL A 16 -9.57 -1.61 -28.19
N ALA A 17 -8.59 -1.86 -29.07
CA ALA A 17 -8.67 -2.95 -30.03
C ALA A 17 -8.79 -4.32 -29.35
N ALA A 18 -8.05 -4.54 -28.26
CA ALA A 18 -8.11 -5.79 -27.49
C ALA A 18 -9.49 -6.00 -26.85
N GLN A 19 -10.09 -4.96 -26.28
CA GLN A 19 -11.41 -5.09 -25.67
C GLN A 19 -12.51 -5.29 -26.68
N LEU A 20 -12.42 -4.67 -27.86
CA LEU A 20 -13.33 -4.92 -28.97
C LEU A 20 -13.18 -6.34 -29.56
N ALA A 21 -11.96 -6.87 -29.61
CA ALA A 21 -11.69 -8.22 -30.10
C ALA A 21 -12.08 -9.31 -29.08
N LEU A 22 -12.18 -8.96 -27.81
CA LEU A 22 -12.50 -9.86 -26.70
C LEU A 22 -13.70 -9.32 -25.91
N PRO A 23 -14.93 -9.49 -26.41
CA PRO A 23 -16.12 -9.05 -25.68
C PRO A 23 -16.17 -9.65 -24.27
N GLY A 24 -16.35 -8.79 -23.26
CA GLY A 24 -16.32 -9.17 -21.84
C GLY A 24 -14.93 -9.12 -21.19
N ALA A 25 -13.86 -8.87 -21.95
CA ALA A 25 -12.55 -8.61 -21.34
C ALA A 25 -12.54 -7.28 -20.57
N VAL A 26 -11.78 -7.25 -19.49
CA VAL A 26 -11.57 -6.07 -18.65
C VAL A 26 -10.10 -5.66 -18.75
N LEU A 27 -9.81 -4.40 -19.04
CA LEU A 27 -8.44 -3.90 -18.99
C LEU A 27 -7.89 -4.10 -17.57
N ALA A 28 -6.66 -4.61 -17.46
CA ALA A 28 -6.06 -4.98 -16.20
C ALA A 28 -4.57 -4.59 -16.16
N GLY A 29 -4.00 -4.56 -14.96
CA GLY A 29 -2.59 -4.28 -14.78
C GLY A 29 -2.12 -2.99 -15.49
N PRO A 30 -0.99 -3.03 -16.25
CA PRO A 30 -0.45 -1.84 -16.91
C PRO A 30 -1.41 -1.15 -17.89
N SER A 31 -2.32 -1.87 -18.55
CA SER A 31 -3.34 -1.25 -19.40
C SER A 31 -4.33 -0.45 -18.57
N ALA A 32 -4.89 -1.05 -17.51
CA ALA A 32 -5.79 -0.33 -16.62
C ALA A 32 -5.10 0.89 -15.97
N ALA A 33 -3.85 0.73 -15.51
CA ALA A 33 -3.05 1.82 -14.96
C ALA A 33 -2.93 3.00 -15.93
N ARG A 34 -2.64 2.74 -17.20
CA ARG A 34 -2.56 3.76 -18.26
C ARG A 34 -3.89 4.50 -18.46
N TRP A 35 -5.02 3.80 -18.35
CA TRP A 35 -6.35 4.42 -18.46
C TRP A 35 -6.73 5.18 -17.20
N HIS A 36 -6.25 4.78 -16.02
CA HIS A 36 -6.32 5.61 -14.79
C HIS A 36 -5.38 6.82 -14.82
N GLY A 37 -4.58 7.00 -15.89
CA GLY A 37 -3.65 8.13 -16.01
C GLY A 37 -2.31 7.92 -15.28
N TRP A 38 -2.01 6.69 -14.84
CA TRP A 38 -0.77 6.40 -14.14
C TRP A 38 0.38 6.15 -15.11
N ASP A 39 1.57 6.65 -14.77
CA ASP A 39 2.79 6.36 -15.53
C ASP A 39 3.35 5.00 -15.11
N VAL A 40 3.29 4.04 -16.02
CA VAL A 40 3.82 2.69 -15.82
C VAL A 40 4.68 2.28 -17.02
N PRO A 41 5.85 1.65 -16.78
CA PRO A 41 6.80 1.31 -17.83
C PRO A 41 6.37 0.06 -18.60
N SER A 42 5.25 0.16 -19.32
CA SER A 42 4.78 -0.92 -20.19
C SER A 42 3.98 -0.38 -21.37
N SER A 43 4.36 -0.79 -22.56
CA SER A 43 3.62 -0.52 -23.81
C SER A 43 2.73 -1.70 -24.23
N GLU A 44 2.81 -2.83 -23.55
CA GLU A 44 2.01 -4.03 -23.83
C GLU A 44 0.57 -3.85 -23.34
N THR A 45 -0.33 -4.57 -23.96
CA THR A 45 -1.76 -4.59 -23.58
C THR A 45 -2.02 -5.76 -22.63
N PHE A 46 -2.69 -5.48 -21.52
CA PHE A 46 -3.10 -6.46 -20.52
C PHE A 46 -4.62 -6.45 -20.35
N VAL A 47 -5.22 -7.63 -20.44
CA VAL A 47 -6.64 -7.82 -20.17
C VAL A 47 -6.85 -9.00 -19.22
N ALA A 48 -7.81 -8.88 -18.33
CA ALA A 48 -8.33 -10.01 -17.57
C ALA A 48 -9.47 -10.64 -18.38
N PHE A 49 -9.39 -11.95 -18.61
CA PHE A 49 -10.36 -12.69 -19.41
C PHE A 49 -10.36 -14.16 -18.98
N LEU A 50 -11.54 -14.70 -18.71
CA LEU A 50 -11.66 -16.05 -18.15
C LEU A 50 -11.68 -17.16 -19.21
N SER A 51 -12.08 -16.82 -20.42
CA SER A 51 -12.23 -17.78 -21.52
C SER A 51 -10.89 -18.24 -22.11
N ARG A 52 -10.92 -19.23 -23.01
CA ARG A 52 -9.75 -19.81 -23.66
C ARG A 52 -8.77 -18.72 -24.11
N ARG A 53 -7.50 -18.82 -23.76
CA ARG A 53 -6.44 -17.87 -24.11
C ARG A 53 -6.41 -17.58 -25.61
N PRO A 54 -6.93 -16.45 -26.09
CA PRO A 54 -6.75 -16.09 -27.49
C PRO A 54 -5.28 -15.71 -27.71
N ARG A 55 -4.68 -16.21 -28.78
CA ARG A 55 -3.33 -15.83 -29.19
C ARG A 55 -3.40 -14.51 -29.96
N LEU A 56 -3.44 -13.41 -29.25
CA LEU A 56 -3.34 -12.07 -29.85
C LEU A 56 -1.91 -11.55 -29.67
N ARG A 57 -1.33 -11.02 -30.75
CA ARG A 57 -0.01 -10.37 -30.66
C ARG A 57 -0.09 -9.15 -29.75
N HIS A 58 0.92 -8.99 -28.87
CA HIS A 58 1.03 -7.86 -27.94
C HIS A 58 -0.13 -7.73 -26.93
N VAL A 59 -0.90 -8.79 -26.70
CA VAL A 59 -1.94 -8.84 -25.67
C VAL A 59 -1.62 -9.95 -24.67
N HIS A 60 -1.43 -9.54 -23.44
CA HIS A 60 -1.28 -10.45 -22.30
C HIS A 60 -2.63 -10.70 -21.65
N VAL A 61 -3.07 -11.95 -21.70
CA VAL A 61 -4.31 -12.34 -21.04
C VAL A 61 -4.00 -12.85 -19.63
N LEU A 62 -4.43 -12.10 -18.63
CA LEU A 62 -4.44 -12.54 -17.25
C LEU A 62 -5.66 -13.48 -17.10
N GLN A 63 -5.38 -14.76 -17.01
CA GLN A 63 -6.42 -15.80 -16.92
C GLN A 63 -6.95 -15.85 -15.47
N GLN A 64 -7.83 -14.93 -15.17
CA GLN A 64 -8.41 -14.76 -13.83
C GLN A 64 -9.82 -14.19 -13.93
N GLU A 65 -10.65 -14.58 -12.97
CA GLU A 65 -11.93 -13.96 -12.75
C GLU A 65 -11.74 -12.56 -12.13
N VAL A 66 -12.50 -11.61 -12.64
CA VAL A 66 -12.61 -10.27 -12.06
C VAL A 66 -14.05 -10.11 -11.60
N LEU A 67 -14.22 -9.93 -10.30
CA LEU A 67 -15.56 -9.67 -9.73
C LEU A 67 -16.08 -8.34 -10.26
N GLU A 68 -17.38 -8.19 -10.42
CA GLU A 68 -17.96 -6.90 -10.87
C GLU A 68 -17.65 -5.75 -9.88
N THR A 69 -17.42 -6.05 -8.60
CA THR A 69 -16.93 -5.09 -7.61
C THR A 69 -15.51 -4.58 -7.88
N ASP A 70 -14.73 -5.32 -8.66
CA ASP A 70 -13.39 -4.97 -9.09
C ASP A 70 -13.36 -4.32 -10.49
N VAL A 71 -14.51 -4.05 -11.10
CA VAL A 71 -14.64 -3.45 -12.42
C VAL A 71 -15.19 -2.03 -12.31
N CYS A 72 -14.61 -1.13 -13.07
CA CYS A 72 -15.12 0.23 -13.31
C CYS A 72 -15.09 0.55 -14.80
N VAL A 73 -15.66 1.69 -15.17
CA VAL A 73 -15.62 2.18 -16.55
C VAL A 73 -14.76 3.44 -16.56
N VAL A 74 -13.74 3.44 -17.43
CA VAL A 74 -12.85 4.59 -17.64
C VAL A 74 -12.87 4.93 -19.13
N ASP A 75 -13.26 6.14 -19.48
CA ASP A 75 -13.40 6.60 -20.89
C ASP A 75 -14.20 5.62 -21.77
N GLY A 76 -15.26 5.02 -21.22
CA GLY A 76 -16.13 4.07 -21.93
C GLY A 76 -15.60 2.64 -22.02
N LEU A 77 -14.44 2.33 -21.46
CA LEU A 77 -13.85 0.99 -21.43
C LEU A 77 -14.00 0.34 -20.05
N ARG A 78 -14.26 -0.95 -20.03
CA ARG A 78 -14.22 -1.74 -18.80
C ARG A 78 -12.79 -1.89 -18.33
N SER A 79 -12.51 -1.44 -17.13
CA SER A 79 -11.18 -1.46 -16.52
C SER A 79 -11.27 -2.01 -15.10
N THR A 80 -10.18 -2.52 -14.58
CA THR A 80 -10.13 -2.85 -13.15
C THR A 80 -10.13 -1.57 -12.31
N THR A 81 -10.76 -1.63 -11.12
CA THR A 81 -10.74 -0.54 -10.13
C THR A 81 -9.30 -0.18 -9.73
N PRO A 82 -9.04 1.03 -9.21
CA PRO A 82 -7.70 1.43 -8.79
C PRO A 82 -7.01 0.40 -7.90
N SER A 83 -7.64 -0.05 -6.82
CA SER A 83 -7.07 -1.04 -5.90
C SER A 83 -6.75 -2.38 -6.61
N ARG A 84 -7.64 -2.85 -7.48
CA ARG A 84 -7.38 -4.06 -8.26
C ARG A 84 -6.26 -3.86 -9.28
N THR A 85 -6.21 -2.72 -9.93
CA THR A 85 -5.15 -2.35 -10.89
C THR A 85 -3.77 -2.36 -10.24
N VAL A 86 -3.63 -1.80 -9.04
CA VAL A 86 -2.39 -1.84 -8.25
C VAL A 86 -1.94 -3.29 -7.99
N TYR A 87 -2.87 -4.14 -7.55
CA TYR A 87 -2.60 -5.56 -7.31
C TYR A 87 -2.12 -6.28 -8.57
N ASP A 88 -2.80 -6.10 -9.70
CA ASP A 88 -2.44 -6.74 -10.97
C ASP A 88 -1.10 -6.20 -11.52
N CYS A 89 -0.84 -4.90 -11.42
CA CYS A 89 0.46 -4.29 -11.77
C CYS A 89 1.61 -4.86 -10.93
N ALA A 90 1.42 -5.01 -9.63
CA ALA A 90 2.45 -5.56 -8.74
C ALA A 90 2.83 -7.00 -9.08
N ARG A 91 1.96 -7.73 -9.79
CA ARG A 91 2.23 -9.11 -10.24
C ARG A 91 2.98 -9.20 -11.56
N VAL A 92 2.88 -8.19 -12.43
CA VAL A 92 3.39 -8.26 -13.81
C VAL A 92 4.54 -7.28 -14.10
N LEU A 93 4.62 -6.14 -13.40
CA LEU A 93 5.70 -5.18 -13.59
C LEU A 93 7.02 -5.68 -12.99
N PRO A 94 8.17 -5.20 -13.49
CA PRO A 94 9.46 -5.41 -12.82
C PRO A 94 9.44 -4.92 -11.37
N ASP A 95 10.25 -5.53 -10.48
CA ASP A 95 10.22 -5.29 -9.03
C ASP A 95 10.36 -3.80 -8.66
N GLY A 96 11.27 -3.07 -9.31
CA GLY A 96 11.46 -1.64 -9.05
C GLY A 96 10.23 -0.80 -9.40
N ALA A 97 9.64 -1.03 -10.57
CA ALA A 97 8.43 -0.33 -11.01
C ALA A 97 7.21 -0.72 -10.17
N ALA A 98 7.09 -2.00 -9.81
CA ALA A 98 6.02 -2.48 -8.94
C ALA A 98 6.12 -1.86 -7.53
N SER A 99 7.32 -1.76 -6.95
CA SER A 99 7.54 -1.12 -5.65
C SER A 99 7.24 0.37 -5.69
N ALA A 100 7.68 1.08 -6.75
CA ALA A 100 7.38 2.50 -6.91
C ALA A 100 5.87 2.75 -7.03
N LEU A 101 5.18 1.96 -7.87
CA LEU A 101 3.74 2.05 -8.02
C LEU A 101 3.00 1.76 -6.70
N LEU A 102 3.39 0.72 -5.97
CA LEU A 102 2.80 0.39 -4.67
C LEU A 102 2.99 1.53 -3.66
N ALA A 103 4.19 2.13 -3.61
CA ALA A 103 4.46 3.25 -2.72
C ALA A 103 3.55 4.45 -3.04
N THR A 104 3.47 4.84 -4.32
CA THR A 104 2.57 5.91 -4.78
C THR A 104 1.12 5.57 -4.50
N ALA A 105 0.68 4.35 -4.79
CA ALA A 105 -0.71 3.92 -4.61
C ALA A 105 -1.17 3.99 -3.14
N LEU A 106 -0.28 3.68 -2.20
CA LEU A 106 -0.57 3.82 -0.77
C LEU A 106 -0.60 5.30 -0.34
N GLN A 107 0.29 6.14 -0.90
CA GLN A 107 0.32 7.58 -0.61
C GLN A 107 -0.91 8.31 -1.17
N GLU A 108 -1.32 7.96 -2.38
CA GLU A 108 -2.48 8.55 -3.07
C GLU A 108 -3.81 7.88 -2.72
N CYS A 109 -3.80 6.91 -1.79
CA CYS A 109 -4.98 6.16 -1.37
C CYS A 109 -5.72 5.43 -2.51
N TRP A 110 -5.00 5.01 -3.57
CA TRP A 110 -5.58 4.18 -4.65
C TRP A 110 -5.87 2.76 -4.16
N THR A 111 -5.17 2.34 -3.14
CA THR A 111 -5.37 1.09 -2.39
C THR A 111 -4.93 1.29 -0.95
N THR A 112 -5.35 0.39 -0.07
CA THR A 112 -4.92 0.38 1.32
C THR A 112 -4.17 -0.92 1.65
N MET A 113 -3.43 -0.94 2.76
CA MET A 113 -2.79 -2.18 3.22
C MET A 113 -3.81 -3.27 3.54
N PRO A 114 -4.97 -3.00 4.19
CA PRO A 114 -6.05 -3.98 4.36
C PRO A 114 -6.56 -4.56 3.04
N ASP A 115 -6.75 -3.73 1.99
CA ASP A 115 -7.16 -4.21 0.67
C ASP A 115 -6.14 -5.18 0.07
N LEU A 116 -4.87 -4.81 0.10
CA LEU A 116 -3.78 -5.65 -0.40
C LEU A 116 -3.70 -6.98 0.38
N ALA A 117 -3.89 -6.94 1.70
CA ALA A 117 -3.91 -8.12 2.53
C ALA A 117 -5.06 -9.07 2.20
N THR A 118 -6.24 -8.52 2.04
CA THR A 118 -7.42 -9.30 1.66
C THR A 118 -7.16 -9.98 0.32
N ARG A 119 -6.65 -9.25 -0.68
CA ARG A 119 -6.30 -9.81 -1.98
C ARG A 119 -5.22 -10.90 -1.92
N ILE A 120 -4.22 -10.74 -1.04
CA ILE A 120 -3.19 -11.77 -0.81
C ILE A 120 -3.81 -13.02 -0.21
N ARG A 121 -4.68 -12.87 0.77
CA ARG A 121 -5.36 -13.98 1.44
C ARG A 121 -6.22 -14.77 0.47
N ASP A 122 -6.99 -14.07 -0.36
CA ASP A 122 -7.86 -14.66 -1.37
C ASP A 122 -7.08 -15.31 -2.54
N ALA A 123 -5.84 -14.86 -2.74
CA ALA A 123 -4.92 -15.38 -3.74
C ALA A 123 -3.96 -16.46 -3.19
N THR A 124 -4.14 -16.93 -1.95
CA THR A 124 -3.29 -17.95 -1.34
C THR A 124 -3.21 -19.18 -2.24
N GLY A 125 -1.98 -19.65 -2.53
CA GLY A 125 -1.72 -20.76 -3.46
C GLY A 125 -1.67 -20.36 -4.94
N ARG A 126 -1.96 -19.13 -5.33
CA ARG A 126 -1.83 -18.64 -6.72
C ARG A 126 -0.41 -18.15 -7.02
N HIS A 127 -0.02 -18.30 -8.29
CA HIS A 127 1.29 -17.86 -8.77
C HIS A 127 1.49 -16.35 -8.54
N GLY A 128 2.66 -15.94 -8.00
CA GLY A 128 3.02 -14.54 -7.76
C GLY A 128 2.70 -14.00 -6.37
N THR A 129 1.95 -14.69 -5.54
CA THR A 129 1.63 -14.27 -4.16
C THR A 129 2.89 -14.05 -3.29
N PRO A 130 3.90 -14.94 -3.27
CA PRO A 130 5.12 -14.73 -2.47
C PRO A 130 5.90 -13.48 -2.92
N ARG A 131 5.94 -13.21 -4.22
CA ARG A 131 6.57 -12.00 -4.78
C ARG A 131 5.87 -10.74 -4.29
N LEU A 132 4.54 -10.71 -4.36
CA LEU A 132 3.74 -9.58 -3.90
C LEU A 132 3.94 -9.30 -2.41
N VAL A 133 3.94 -10.33 -1.58
CA VAL A 133 4.24 -10.20 -0.13
C VAL A 133 5.61 -9.58 0.10
N ARG A 134 6.63 -10.01 -0.67
CA ARG A 134 7.98 -9.42 -0.59
C ARG A 134 7.98 -7.94 -0.98
N LEU A 135 7.34 -7.57 -2.09
CA LEU A 135 7.26 -6.19 -2.56
C LEU A 135 6.56 -5.29 -1.54
N ILE A 136 5.44 -5.74 -0.99
CA ILE A 136 4.71 -5.00 0.05
C ILE A 136 5.58 -4.77 1.28
N ARG A 137 6.34 -5.78 1.73
CA ARG A 137 7.27 -5.62 2.86
C ARG A 137 8.34 -4.57 2.58
N VAL A 138 8.92 -4.56 1.38
CA VAL A 138 9.93 -3.57 0.99
C VAL A 138 9.34 -2.16 0.99
N VAL A 139 8.13 -2.00 0.44
CA VAL A 139 7.45 -0.70 0.40
C VAL A 139 7.03 -0.25 1.80
N ALA A 140 6.51 -1.16 2.63
CA ALA A 140 6.14 -0.87 4.01
C ALA A 140 7.35 -0.38 4.83
N LEU A 141 8.53 -1.01 4.67
CA LEU A 141 9.77 -0.57 5.30
C LEU A 141 10.20 0.82 4.81
N GLY A 142 10.12 1.08 3.50
CA GLY A 142 10.42 2.40 2.93
C GLY A 142 9.46 3.49 3.38
N ASN A 143 8.17 3.19 3.42
CA ASN A 143 7.15 4.10 3.93
C ASN A 143 7.33 4.37 5.42
N ARG A 144 7.70 3.36 6.22
CA ARG A 144 8.02 3.52 7.64
C ARG A 144 9.13 4.54 7.86
N THR A 145 10.22 4.47 7.09
CA THR A 145 11.32 5.44 7.17
C THR A 145 10.87 6.86 6.81
N SER A 146 10.02 7.00 5.79
CA SER A 146 9.46 8.30 5.39
C SER A 146 8.50 8.83 6.43
N ALA A 147 7.65 7.98 7.01
CA ALA A 147 6.74 8.31 8.09
C ALA A 147 7.50 8.77 9.35
N GLN A 148 8.58 8.10 9.73
CA GLN A 148 9.43 8.51 10.85
C GLN A 148 10.02 9.90 10.66
N LYS A 149 10.56 10.20 9.46
CA LYS A 149 11.09 11.53 9.14
C LYS A 149 10.01 12.61 9.19
N LEU A 150 8.82 12.32 8.66
CA LEU A 150 7.70 13.26 8.67
C LEU A 150 7.18 13.48 10.09
N ALA A 151 6.94 12.42 10.85
CA ALA A 151 6.51 12.49 12.24
C ALA A 151 7.50 13.28 13.09
N GLY A 152 8.81 12.99 12.99
CA GLY A 152 9.84 13.77 13.70
C GLY A 152 9.78 15.27 13.40
N LYS A 153 9.60 15.66 12.13
CA LYS A 153 9.42 17.06 11.73
C LYS A 153 8.14 17.67 12.31
N LEU A 154 7.04 16.93 12.34
CA LEU A 154 5.78 17.40 12.92
C LEU A 154 5.92 17.64 14.41
N LEU A 155 6.54 16.71 15.15
CA LEU A 155 6.76 16.84 16.58
C LEU A 155 7.68 18.02 16.91
N GLN A 156 8.77 18.19 16.17
CA GLN A 156 9.69 19.33 16.34
C GLN A 156 8.97 20.67 16.11
N ARG A 157 8.18 20.79 15.04
CA ARG A 157 7.39 22.00 14.76
C ARG A 157 6.33 22.29 15.82
N ALA A 158 5.77 21.23 16.41
CA ALA A 158 4.81 21.34 17.50
C ALA A 158 5.47 21.61 18.88
N GLY A 159 6.80 21.66 18.95
CA GLY A 159 7.53 21.84 20.22
C GLY A 159 7.44 20.64 21.15
N ILE A 160 7.21 19.44 20.60
CA ILE A 160 7.16 18.18 21.37
C ILE A 160 8.55 17.55 21.33
N TRP A 161 9.17 17.41 22.51
CA TRP A 161 10.53 16.90 22.70
C TRP A 161 10.52 15.70 23.65
N GLY A 162 11.69 15.13 23.91
CA GLY A 162 11.85 13.99 24.83
C GLY A 162 11.59 12.64 24.19
N TRP A 163 11.64 12.56 22.86
CA TRP A 163 11.53 11.32 22.12
C TRP A 163 12.85 10.96 21.42
N SER A 164 13.05 9.66 21.22
CA SER A 164 14.17 9.10 20.47
C SER A 164 13.66 8.22 19.34
N PRO A 165 14.24 8.29 18.12
CA PRO A 165 13.91 7.38 17.04
C PRO A 165 14.64 6.04 17.21
N HIS A 166 14.00 4.94 16.78
CA HIS A 166 14.57 3.60 16.76
C HIS A 166 15.14 3.12 18.11
N GLU A 167 14.52 3.51 19.21
CA GLU A 167 14.99 3.14 20.52
C GLU A 167 14.63 1.69 20.87
N PRO A 168 15.59 0.89 21.39
CA PRO A 168 15.31 -0.45 21.82
C PRO A 168 14.49 -0.45 23.12
N ILE A 169 13.41 -1.21 23.14
CA ILE A 169 12.56 -1.38 24.30
C ILE A 169 12.74 -2.82 24.82
N SER A 170 13.01 -2.94 26.11
CA SER A 170 13.24 -4.22 26.77
C SER A 170 12.33 -4.40 27.98
N ASP A 171 12.05 -5.64 28.33
CA ASP A 171 11.41 -6.05 29.56
C ASP A 171 12.34 -6.98 30.38
N ARG A 172 11.80 -7.58 31.42
CA ARG A 172 12.54 -8.54 32.26
C ARG A 172 13.00 -9.82 31.53
N TRP A 173 12.44 -10.08 30.35
CA TRP A 173 12.80 -11.24 29.54
C TRP A 173 13.73 -10.88 28.37
N GLY A 174 14.09 -9.61 28.21
CA GLY A 174 15.01 -9.13 27.19
C GLY A 174 14.37 -8.18 26.19
N LEU A 175 14.99 -8.05 25.03
CA LEU A 175 14.56 -7.13 23.98
C LEU A 175 13.14 -7.47 23.48
N ILE A 176 12.24 -6.49 23.55
CA ILE A 176 10.91 -6.58 22.93
C ILE A 176 10.98 -6.17 21.46
N GLY A 177 11.75 -5.12 21.15
CA GLY A 177 11.94 -4.59 19.81
C GLY A 177 12.34 -3.13 19.79
N LEU A 178 12.38 -2.55 18.58
CA LEU A 178 12.67 -1.13 18.37
C LEU A 178 11.36 -0.36 18.22
N GLY A 179 11.17 0.71 18.96
CA GLY A 179 10.08 1.66 18.75
C GLY A 179 10.41 2.66 17.64
N ASP A 180 9.44 3.10 16.85
CA ASP A 180 9.69 4.09 15.80
C ASP A 180 10.03 5.45 16.38
N LEU A 181 9.20 5.94 17.31
CA LEU A 181 9.48 7.11 18.14
C LEU A 181 9.10 6.75 19.58
N VAL A 182 10.05 6.85 20.48
CA VAL A 182 9.89 6.40 21.87
C VAL A 182 10.03 7.59 22.81
N PHE A 183 9.08 7.76 23.73
CA PHE A 183 9.12 8.69 24.85
C PHE A 183 9.40 7.90 26.13
N PRO A 184 10.66 7.75 26.55
CA PRO A 184 11.01 6.86 27.65
C PRO A 184 10.39 7.28 28.99
N GLU A 185 10.35 8.58 29.26
CA GLU A 185 9.80 9.13 30.51
C GLU A 185 8.30 8.93 30.66
N ALA A 186 7.57 9.01 29.51
CA ALA A 186 6.14 8.77 29.48
C ALA A 186 5.79 7.29 29.28
N LYS A 187 6.77 6.43 29.06
CA LYS A 187 6.56 5.05 28.59
C LYS A 187 5.57 4.96 27.44
N LEU A 188 5.72 5.86 26.47
CA LEU A 188 4.90 5.93 25.27
C LEU A 188 5.75 5.57 24.06
N VAL A 189 5.24 4.69 23.22
CA VAL A 189 5.84 4.36 21.92
C VAL A 189 4.86 4.65 20.80
N ILE A 190 5.34 5.37 19.79
CA ILE A 190 4.62 5.58 18.54
C ILE A 190 5.14 4.57 17.54
N GLU A 191 4.23 3.82 16.95
CA GLU A 191 4.47 2.93 15.83
C GLU A 191 3.90 3.59 14.56
N LEU A 192 4.68 3.59 13.48
CA LEU A 192 4.34 4.30 12.25
C LEU A 192 4.17 3.34 11.08
N GLY A 193 3.15 3.60 10.26
CA GLY A 193 2.90 2.83 9.04
C GLY A 193 2.39 1.41 9.30
N ILE A 194 1.86 1.13 10.49
CA ILE A 194 1.18 -0.11 10.80
C ILE A 194 -0.29 0.08 10.41
N ASP A 195 -0.61 -0.29 9.19
CA ASP A 195 -2.00 -0.55 8.82
C ASP A 195 -2.36 -1.97 9.31
N GLU A 196 -3.62 -2.20 9.60
CA GLU A 196 -4.29 -3.29 10.33
C GLU A 196 -3.90 -4.76 10.03
N LEU A 197 -2.81 -5.00 9.31
CA LEU A 197 -2.22 -6.30 9.09
C LEU A 197 -1.22 -6.62 10.22
N GLU A 198 -1.71 -6.83 11.42
CA GLU A 198 -0.87 -7.36 12.49
C GLU A 198 -0.61 -8.86 12.30
N PRO A 199 0.57 -9.27 11.85
CA PRO A 199 0.98 -10.66 11.98
C PRO A 199 1.05 -11.04 13.46
N ALA A 200 0.83 -12.31 13.77
CA ALA A 200 0.88 -12.82 15.15
C ALA A 200 2.07 -12.32 15.99
N PRO A 201 3.30 -12.17 15.44
CA PRO A 201 4.44 -11.58 16.16
C PRO A 201 4.24 -10.14 16.63
N LEU A 202 3.45 -9.34 15.93
CA LEU A 202 3.19 -7.95 16.34
C LEU A 202 2.23 -7.87 17.53
N ARG A 203 1.22 -8.74 17.56
CA ARG A 203 0.30 -8.86 18.71
C ARG A 203 1.04 -9.30 19.98
N GLU A 204 1.95 -10.27 19.86
CA GLU A 204 2.79 -10.67 20.97
C GLU A 204 3.67 -9.53 21.47
N ARG A 205 4.27 -8.76 20.56
CA ARG A 205 5.07 -7.58 20.87
C ARG A 205 4.23 -6.53 21.59
N HIS A 206 3.04 -6.18 21.11
CA HIS A 206 2.14 -5.22 21.76
C HIS A 206 1.72 -5.70 23.16
N THR A 207 1.43 -6.99 23.31
CA THR A 207 1.11 -7.58 24.63
C THR A 207 2.29 -7.44 25.60
N ARG A 208 3.52 -7.67 25.15
CA ARG A 208 4.72 -7.53 25.98
C ARG A 208 4.98 -6.05 26.33
N LEU A 209 4.79 -5.12 25.38
CA LEU A 209 4.90 -3.68 25.63
C LEU A 209 3.89 -3.24 26.69
N ALA A 210 2.63 -3.61 26.55
CA ALA A 210 1.58 -3.31 27.53
C ALA A 210 1.88 -3.90 28.91
N ALA A 211 2.34 -5.16 28.97
CA ALA A 211 2.74 -5.80 30.22
C ALA A 211 3.95 -5.13 30.90
N ALA A 212 4.83 -4.49 30.12
CA ALA A 212 5.95 -3.69 30.60
C ALA A 212 5.55 -2.24 30.96
N GLY A 213 4.25 -1.90 30.87
CA GLY A 213 3.70 -0.60 31.22
C GLY A 213 3.87 0.46 30.12
N TRP A 214 4.12 0.04 28.87
CA TRP A 214 4.20 0.96 27.73
C TRP A 214 2.84 1.18 27.11
N THR A 215 2.54 2.42 26.77
CA THR A 215 1.40 2.79 25.92
C THR A 215 1.88 2.78 24.48
N VAL A 216 1.15 2.09 23.61
CA VAL A 216 1.44 2.03 22.16
C VAL A 216 0.39 2.84 21.42
N VAL A 217 0.84 3.77 20.58
CA VAL A 217 -0.02 4.56 19.69
C VAL A 217 0.41 4.30 18.26
N ASN A 218 -0.54 3.98 17.40
CA ASN A 218 -0.29 3.69 15.99
C ASN A 218 -0.77 4.85 15.13
N TYR A 219 0.07 5.33 14.22
CA TYR A 219 -0.29 6.32 13.22
C TYR A 219 0.05 5.80 11.83
N SER A 220 -0.91 5.91 10.93
CA SER A 220 -0.74 5.58 9.52
C SER A 220 -0.05 6.74 8.76
N TRP A 221 0.37 6.49 7.53
CA TRP A 221 0.84 7.54 6.63
C TRP A 221 -0.25 8.59 6.38
N SER A 222 -1.50 8.15 6.24
CA SER A 222 -2.66 9.04 6.07
C SER A 222 -2.81 10.00 7.25
N ASP A 223 -2.67 9.52 8.48
CA ASP A 223 -2.78 10.39 9.67
C ASP A 223 -1.72 11.49 9.67
N LEU A 224 -0.48 11.15 9.28
CA LEU A 224 0.62 12.11 9.19
C LEU A 224 0.42 13.17 8.11
N THR A 225 -0.28 12.85 7.01
CA THR A 225 -0.41 13.72 5.83
C THR A 225 -1.72 14.46 5.77
N THR A 226 -2.82 13.83 6.18
CA THR A 226 -4.18 14.40 6.06
C THR A 226 -4.67 15.07 7.36
N ARG A 227 -4.19 14.61 8.54
CA ARG A 227 -4.63 15.10 9.85
C ARG A 227 -3.48 15.43 10.81
N PRO A 228 -2.40 16.13 10.36
CA PRO A 228 -1.23 16.36 11.20
C PRO A 228 -1.53 17.15 12.48
N SER A 229 -2.46 18.09 12.44
CA SER A 229 -2.84 18.89 13.63
C SER A 229 -3.59 18.05 14.67
N ASP A 230 -4.47 17.16 14.23
CA ASP A 230 -5.25 16.29 15.11
C ASP A 230 -4.33 15.27 15.78
N LEU A 231 -3.40 14.68 15.00
CA LEU A 231 -2.36 13.79 15.52
C LEU A 231 -1.53 14.46 16.63
N VAL A 232 -1.09 15.69 16.40
CA VAL A 232 -0.31 16.45 17.41
C VAL A 232 -1.15 16.71 18.66
N ALA A 233 -2.43 17.06 18.52
CA ALA A 233 -3.32 17.30 19.63
C ALA A 233 -3.58 16.02 20.45
N GLU A 234 -3.83 14.91 19.77
CA GLU A 234 -4.01 13.59 20.39
C GLU A 234 -2.76 13.14 21.15
N LEU A 235 -1.59 13.29 20.53
CA LEU A 235 -0.33 12.93 21.16
C LEU A 235 -0.07 13.75 22.43
N ARG A 236 -0.36 15.06 22.42
CA ARG A 236 -0.27 15.89 23.62
C ARG A 236 -1.16 15.38 24.74
N GLN A 237 -2.40 15.01 24.42
CA GLN A 237 -3.32 14.43 25.42
C GLN A 237 -2.77 13.12 26.02
N HIS A 238 -2.10 12.29 25.22
CA HIS A 238 -1.44 11.09 25.73
C HIS A 238 -0.29 11.44 26.65
N LEU A 239 0.58 12.37 26.25
CA LEU A 239 1.72 12.79 27.05
C LEU A 239 1.28 13.44 28.38
N ASP A 240 0.29 14.32 28.36
CA ASP A 240 -0.27 14.97 29.56
C ASP A 240 -0.85 13.95 30.56
N ARG A 241 -1.48 12.88 30.06
CA ARG A 241 -2.00 11.81 30.91
C ARG A 241 -0.91 10.92 31.50
N LEU A 242 0.17 10.68 30.75
CA LEU A 242 1.23 9.74 31.12
C LEU A 242 2.36 10.39 31.92
N THR A 243 2.54 11.70 31.75
CA THR A 243 3.50 12.52 32.55
C THR A 243 2.73 13.54 33.36
N PRO A 244 1.98 13.13 34.39
CA PRO A 244 1.34 14.09 35.28
C PRO A 244 2.42 14.95 35.92
N VAL A 245 2.28 16.28 35.79
CA VAL A 245 3.16 17.27 36.41
C VAL A 245 3.31 16.91 37.86
N ARG A 246 4.50 16.50 38.28
CA ARG A 246 4.81 16.40 39.70
C ARG A 246 4.98 17.82 40.21
N TRP A 247 3.97 18.29 40.94
CA TRP A 247 4.04 19.51 41.78
C TRP A 247 5.04 19.34 42.90
#